data_a42404135cf1a9a4e7880b5e35de19fb
#
_entry.id   a42404135cf1a9a4e7880b5e35de19fb
#
_cell.length_a   1.000
_cell.length_b   1.000
_cell.length_c   1.000
_cell.angle_alpha   90.00
_cell.angle_beta   90.00
_cell.angle_gamma   90.00
#
_symmetry.space_group_name_H-M   'P 1'
#
loop_
_entity.id
_entity.type
_entity.pdbx_description
1 polymer ?
#
loop_
_entity_poly.entity_id
_entity_poly.type
_entity_poly.pdbx_seq_one_letter_code
_entity_poly.pdbx_strand_id
1 'polypeptide(L)'
;MARKPTDKQLFKMKNEWLGQFYEEVKPKDFYRAVFPEGSFEREGHPEDEKCNGVLTVIEGEKARNYIVFDELNMIDEVKGAEFAIMSPVGYSGRNRTAKNARWLYGIAVDLDGVEMEQLRDVFHQMKHDFLPQCTYCVNSGHGLHLYYLFEKPVPLYRHLQDQLREFKYELIRKIWNRYTSTYTEREQVQYQGIFQGFRMVGTQSKLGNRYPVTAFETGERVTVEYLNDFLMDDSKAVTDFKYKSDLSLAEAKKKYPEWYEKRIVRGEKKGRWHIKRDLYDWWLRKIQSGAVSVGHRYWCLSVLASYGIKCDIPEDEVLTDALELLSLIHI
;
A
#
# COMPACT_ATOMS: atom_id res chain seq x y z
N MET A 1 1.10 27.80 37.96
CA MET A 1 1.57 26.98 36.83
C MET A 1 0.38 26.72 35.89
N ALA A 2 0.49 27.04 34.62
CA ALA A 2 -0.57 26.72 33.66
C ALA A 2 -0.74 25.18 33.55
N ARG A 3 -1.97 24.71 33.54
CA ARG A 3 -2.27 23.28 33.45
C ARG A 3 -1.82 22.78 32.09
N LYS A 4 -1.07 21.66 32.05
CA LYS A 4 -0.66 21.01 30.80
C LYS A 4 -1.90 20.67 29.94
N PRO A 5 -1.91 20.97 28.64
CA PRO A 5 -3.05 20.66 27.78
C PRO A 5 -3.33 19.15 27.74
N THR A 6 -4.59 18.79 27.67
CA THR A 6 -4.99 17.39 27.44
C THR A 6 -4.68 16.98 25.99
N ASP A 7 -4.60 15.67 25.71
CA ASP A 7 -4.35 15.16 24.35
C ASP A 7 -5.37 15.69 23.32
N LYS A 8 -6.63 15.82 23.73
CA LYS A 8 -7.70 16.39 22.88
C LYS A 8 -7.50 17.89 22.59
N GLN A 9 -7.01 18.63 23.56
CA GLN A 9 -6.66 20.05 23.37
C GLN A 9 -5.41 20.16 22.48
N LEU A 10 -4.41 19.32 22.73
CA LEU A 10 -3.19 19.27 21.95
C LEU A 10 -3.45 18.92 20.49
N PHE A 11 -4.35 17.96 20.21
CA PHE A 11 -4.79 17.64 18.86
C PHE A 11 -5.34 18.87 18.11
N LYS A 12 -6.26 19.61 18.75
CA LYS A 12 -6.84 20.82 18.17
C LYS A 12 -5.79 21.90 17.93
N MET A 13 -4.94 22.15 18.93
CA MET A 13 -3.87 23.14 18.82
C MET A 13 -2.89 22.81 17.68
N LYS A 14 -2.57 21.53 17.47
CA LYS A 14 -1.73 21.10 16.35
C LYS A 14 -2.41 21.40 15.01
N ASN A 15 -3.69 21.06 14.86
CA ASN A 15 -4.45 21.35 13.63
C ASN A 15 -4.59 22.88 13.40
N GLU A 16 -4.89 23.65 14.43
CA GLU A 16 -4.98 25.10 14.34
C GLU A 16 -3.64 25.71 13.90
N TRP A 17 -2.53 25.25 14.46
CA TRP A 17 -1.22 25.72 14.07
C TRP A 17 -0.86 25.33 12.63
N LEU A 18 -1.07 24.07 12.24
CA LEU A 18 -0.83 23.62 10.89
C LEU A 18 -1.68 24.37 9.87
N GLY A 19 -2.97 24.59 10.16
CA GLY A 19 -3.89 25.31 9.28
C GLY A 19 -3.61 26.81 9.13
N GLN A 20 -2.72 27.40 9.97
CA GLN A 20 -2.23 28.77 9.75
C GLN A 20 -1.24 28.89 8.60
N PHE A 21 -0.54 27.82 8.26
CA PHE A 21 0.57 27.82 7.31
C PHE A 21 0.35 26.90 6.12
N TYR A 22 -0.52 25.89 6.25
CA TYR A 22 -0.68 24.79 5.30
C TYR A 22 -2.16 24.49 5.05
N GLU A 23 -2.47 23.99 3.86
CA GLU A 23 -3.83 23.63 3.49
C GLU A 23 -4.18 22.24 4.05
N GLU A 24 -5.34 22.15 4.73
CA GLU A 24 -5.92 20.86 5.10
C GLU A 24 -6.55 20.21 3.89
N VAL A 25 -6.16 18.96 3.61
CA VAL A 25 -6.63 18.21 2.43
C VAL A 25 -7.66 17.16 2.80
N LYS A 26 -8.61 16.91 1.89
CA LYS A 26 -9.60 15.85 2.07
C LYS A 26 -8.95 14.47 1.97
N PRO A 27 -9.53 13.43 2.61
CA PRO A 27 -8.96 12.07 2.57
C PRO A 27 -8.70 11.56 1.15
N LYS A 28 -9.66 11.70 0.23
CA LYS A 28 -9.51 11.22 -1.15
C LYS A 28 -8.42 11.98 -1.91
N ASP A 29 -8.31 13.29 -1.71
CA ASP A 29 -7.29 14.13 -2.34
C ASP A 29 -5.90 13.77 -1.81
N PHE A 30 -5.76 13.53 -0.48
CA PHE A 30 -4.53 13.02 0.11
C PHE A 30 -4.11 11.68 -0.51
N TYR A 31 -5.04 10.70 -0.62
CA TYR A 31 -4.69 9.42 -1.23
C TYR A 31 -4.48 9.51 -2.74
N ARG A 32 -5.10 10.47 -3.42
CA ARG A 32 -4.80 10.77 -4.83
C ARG A 32 -3.39 11.37 -4.98
N ALA A 33 -2.94 12.15 -4.02
CA ALA A 33 -1.55 12.59 -3.98
C ALA A 33 -0.59 11.42 -3.70
N VAL A 34 -0.92 10.51 -2.77
CA VAL A 34 -0.09 9.31 -2.53
C VAL A 34 -0.03 8.42 -3.77
N PHE A 35 -1.16 8.19 -4.42
CA PHE A 35 -1.31 7.33 -5.61
C PHE A 35 -1.85 8.17 -6.78
N PRO A 36 -0.95 8.73 -7.60
CA PRO A 36 -1.35 9.49 -8.78
C PRO A 36 -2.29 8.70 -9.71
N GLU A 37 -3.08 9.39 -10.50
CA GLU A 37 -4.00 8.77 -11.45
C GLU A 37 -3.26 7.79 -12.37
N GLY A 38 -3.85 6.63 -12.59
CA GLY A 38 -3.25 5.55 -13.36
C GLY A 38 -2.24 4.69 -12.58
N SER A 39 -2.06 4.91 -11.27
CA SER A 39 -1.19 4.08 -10.42
C SER A 39 -1.70 2.66 -10.25
N PHE A 40 -3.01 2.47 -10.27
CA PHE A 40 -3.68 1.20 -9.99
C PHE A 40 -4.51 0.70 -11.17
N GLU A 41 -4.90 -0.57 -11.08
CA GLU A 41 -5.94 -1.14 -11.94
C GLU A 41 -7.26 -0.39 -11.72
N ARG A 42 -8.07 -0.28 -12.78
CA ARG A 42 -9.44 0.17 -12.68
C ARG A 42 -10.34 -0.96 -12.18
N GLU A 43 -11.39 -0.60 -11.46
CA GLU A 43 -12.36 -1.57 -10.97
C GLU A 43 -13.02 -2.32 -12.14
N GLY A 44 -12.99 -3.65 -12.09
CA GLY A 44 -13.51 -4.50 -13.16
C GLY A 44 -12.64 -4.59 -14.43
N HIS A 45 -11.53 -3.85 -14.49
CA HIS A 45 -10.63 -3.80 -15.64
C HIS A 45 -9.19 -4.13 -15.24
N PRO A 46 -8.88 -5.43 -14.94
CA PRO A 46 -7.52 -5.82 -14.60
C PRO A 46 -6.59 -5.61 -15.80
N GLU A 47 -5.47 -4.96 -15.59
CA GLU A 47 -4.44 -4.74 -16.60
C GLU A 47 -3.15 -5.47 -16.24
N ASP A 48 -2.44 -5.98 -17.27
CA ASP A 48 -1.11 -6.56 -17.07
C ASP A 48 -0.15 -5.47 -16.56
N GLU A 49 0.73 -5.87 -15.62
CA GLU A 49 1.74 -5.00 -15.00
C GLU A 49 1.19 -3.92 -14.06
N LYS A 50 -0.11 -3.72 -13.96
CA LYS A 50 -0.72 -2.83 -12.95
C LYS A 50 -0.83 -3.51 -11.58
N CYS A 51 -0.90 -2.69 -10.57
CA CYS A 51 -1.08 -3.11 -9.19
C CYS A 51 -2.34 -2.45 -8.60
N ASN A 52 -2.61 -2.71 -7.36
CA ASN A 52 -3.70 -2.12 -6.60
C ASN A 52 -3.21 -1.63 -5.24
N GLY A 53 -3.94 -0.71 -4.64
CA GLY A 53 -3.76 -0.39 -3.23
C GLY A 53 -4.38 -1.47 -2.34
N VAL A 54 -3.92 -1.53 -1.09
CA VAL A 54 -4.56 -2.38 -0.07
C VAL A 54 -4.70 -1.59 1.21
N LEU A 55 -5.93 -1.40 1.66
CA LEU A 55 -6.24 -0.92 2.99
C LEU A 55 -6.70 -2.06 3.89
N THR A 56 -6.48 -1.91 5.19
CA THR A 56 -6.90 -2.88 6.20
C THR A 56 -7.80 -2.18 7.21
N VAL A 57 -9.03 -2.64 7.35
CA VAL A 57 -9.94 -2.22 8.43
C VAL A 57 -9.79 -3.19 9.59
N ILE A 58 -9.71 -2.68 10.81
CA ILE A 58 -9.56 -3.44 12.03
C ILE A 58 -10.75 -3.16 12.92
N GLU A 59 -11.54 -4.21 13.19
CA GLU A 59 -12.73 -4.18 14.04
C GLU A 59 -12.56 -5.20 15.16
N GLY A 60 -12.27 -4.72 16.38
CA GLY A 60 -11.89 -5.58 17.49
C GLY A 60 -10.64 -6.41 17.14
N GLU A 61 -10.75 -7.73 17.21
CA GLU A 61 -9.67 -8.66 16.88
C GLU A 61 -9.60 -9.04 15.38
N LYS A 62 -10.55 -8.59 14.56
CA LYS A 62 -10.64 -8.95 13.13
C LYS A 62 -10.02 -7.88 12.25
N ALA A 63 -9.06 -8.29 11.43
CA ALA A 63 -8.46 -7.47 10.39
C ALA A 63 -8.93 -7.94 9.01
N ARG A 64 -9.46 -7.02 8.20
CA ARG A 64 -9.92 -7.30 6.83
C ARG A 64 -9.20 -6.42 5.83
N ASN A 65 -8.64 -7.03 4.81
CA ASN A 65 -8.02 -6.32 3.71
C ASN A 65 -9.02 -6.05 2.59
N TYR A 66 -8.98 -4.84 2.05
CA TYR A 66 -9.76 -4.41 0.90
C TYR A 66 -8.83 -3.92 -0.19
N ILE A 67 -9.15 -4.27 -1.44
CA ILE A 67 -8.46 -3.77 -2.62
C ILE A 67 -8.92 -2.34 -2.88
N VAL A 68 -7.97 -1.47 -3.19
CA VAL A 68 -8.21 -0.09 -3.61
C VAL A 68 -7.82 0.02 -5.06
N PHE A 69 -8.81 0.30 -5.90
CA PHE A 69 -8.65 0.54 -7.34
C PHE A 69 -8.34 2.01 -7.61
N ASP A 70 -8.05 2.33 -8.87
CA ASP A 70 -7.63 3.68 -9.25
C ASP A 70 -8.69 4.76 -8.98
N GLU A 71 -9.96 4.42 -8.95
CA GLU A 71 -11.07 5.31 -8.61
C GLU A 71 -11.06 5.78 -7.14
N LEU A 72 -10.33 5.09 -6.26
CA LEU A 72 -10.19 5.36 -4.83
C LEU A 72 -11.53 5.36 -4.04
N ASN A 73 -12.56 4.66 -4.53
CA ASN A 73 -13.88 4.64 -3.90
C ASN A 73 -13.85 4.08 -2.47
N MET A 74 -13.01 3.06 -2.22
CA MET A 74 -12.83 2.49 -0.88
C MET A 74 -12.35 3.49 0.18
N ILE A 75 -11.71 4.59 -0.22
CA ILE A 75 -11.30 5.64 0.71
C ILE A 75 -12.51 6.37 1.30
N ASP A 76 -13.52 6.62 0.48
CA ASP A 76 -14.76 7.26 0.94
C ASP A 76 -15.60 6.30 1.82
N GLU A 77 -15.59 5.00 1.50
CA GLU A 77 -16.34 3.99 2.26
C GLU A 77 -15.79 3.77 3.68
N VAL A 78 -14.49 3.90 3.88
CA VAL A 78 -13.86 3.75 5.21
C VAL A 78 -13.75 5.05 5.99
N LYS A 79 -14.25 6.17 5.44
CA LYS A 79 -14.26 7.45 6.14
C LYS A 79 -15.04 7.34 7.46
N GLY A 80 -14.42 7.77 8.54
CA GLY A 80 -15.02 7.66 9.88
C GLY A 80 -14.90 6.29 10.53
N ALA A 81 -14.32 5.28 9.87
CA ALA A 81 -14.02 4.00 10.50
C ALA A 81 -13.20 4.17 11.77
N GLU A 82 -13.42 3.31 12.76
CA GLU A 82 -12.72 3.37 14.04
C GLU A 82 -11.22 3.18 13.87
N PHE A 83 -10.82 2.18 13.08
CA PHE A 83 -9.43 1.94 12.78
C PHE A 83 -9.23 1.32 11.40
N ALA A 84 -8.63 2.09 10.51
CA ALA A 84 -8.14 1.58 9.24
C ALA A 84 -6.71 2.05 8.98
N ILE A 85 -5.94 1.23 8.29
CA ILE A 85 -4.55 1.50 7.95
C ILE A 85 -4.28 1.26 6.48
N MET A 86 -3.39 2.08 5.90
CA MET A 86 -2.89 1.93 4.55
C MET A 86 -1.41 2.31 4.49
N SER A 87 -0.63 1.67 3.64
CA SER A 87 0.77 2.02 3.36
C SER A 87 0.88 2.68 1.98
N PRO A 88 1.89 3.54 1.74
CA PRO A 88 2.15 4.14 0.42
C PRO A 88 2.78 3.12 -0.55
N VAL A 89 2.19 1.94 -0.65
CA VAL A 89 2.70 0.79 -1.42
C VAL A 89 1.60 0.23 -2.30
N GLY A 90 1.91 -0.01 -3.58
CA GLY A 90 1.07 -0.78 -4.48
C GLY A 90 1.39 -2.27 -4.40
N TYR A 91 0.36 -3.11 -4.44
CA TYR A 91 0.44 -4.55 -4.28
C TYR A 91 -0.18 -5.28 -5.47
N SER A 92 0.23 -6.52 -5.69
CA SER A 92 -0.48 -7.45 -6.55
C SER A 92 -1.46 -8.25 -5.71
N GLY A 93 -2.75 -7.94 -5.85
CA GLY A 93 -3.81 -8.60 -5.11
C GLY A 93 -4.00 -8.10 -3.68
N ARG A 94 -4.76 -8.84 -2.88
CA ARG A 94 -5.36 -8.42 -1.60
C ARG A 94 -4.41 -8.48 -0.39
N ASN A 95 -3.26 -9.13 -0.52
CA ASN A 95 -2.40 -9.40 0.63
C ASN A 95 -1.25 -8.40 0.73
N ARG A 96 -1.15 -7.70 1.85
CA ARG A 96 -0.06 -6.77 2.18
C ARG A 96 1.19 -7.53 2.65
N THR A 97 1.86 -8.22 1.72
CA THR A 97 3.10 -8.94 1.99
C THR A 97 4.24 -8.42 1.12
N ALA A 98 5.48 -8.58 1.58
CA ALA A 98 6.68 -8.23 0.82
C ALA A 98 6.70 -8.88 -0.58
N LYS A 99 6.23 -10.13 -0.69
CA LYS A 99 6.14 -10.86 -1.96
C LYS A 99 5.18 -10.20 -2.97
N ASN A 100 4.09 -9.61 -2.47
CA ASN A 100 3.06 -9.01 -3.31
C ASN A 100 3.31 -7.53 -3.58
N ALA A 101 4.22 -6.88 -2.86
CA ALA A 101 4.57 -5.49 -3.07
C ALA A 101 5.20 -5.27 -4.44
N ARG A 102 4.83 -4.17 -5.11
CA ARG A 102 5.27 -3.82 -6.47
C ARG A 102 5.93 -2.46 -6.54
N TRP A 103 5.29 -1.44 -5.98
CA TRP A 103 5.73 -0.06 -6.07
C TRP A 103 5.66 0.63 -4.73
N LEU A 104 6.66 1.42 -4.41
CA LEU A 104 6.69 2.32 -3.26
C LEU A 104 6.52 3.75 -3.76
N TYR A 105 5.43 4.40 -3.33
CA TYR A 105 5.08 5.75 -3.76
C TYR A 105 5.63 6.84 -2.85
N GLY A 106 6.15 6.46 -1.72
CA GLY A 106 6.75 7.36 -0.75
C GLY A 106 7.10 6.65 0.55
N ILE A 107 7.72 7.40 1.45
CA ILE A 107 8.03 6.95 2.81
C ILE A 107 7.16 7.72 3.78
N ALA A 108 6.57 7.01 4.74
CA ALA A 108 5.91 7.62 5.87
C ALA A 108 6.65 7.25 7.16
N VAL A 109 6.80 8.22 8.05
CA VAL A 109 7.41 8.08 9.37
C VAL A 109 6.36 8.43 10.41
N ASP A 110 6.13 7.53 11.37
CA ASP A 110 5.28 7.80 12.54
C ASP A 110 6.15 8.37 13.65
N LEU A 111 5.88 9.58 14.06
CA LEU A 111 6.61 10.32 15.07
C LEU A 111 5.70 10.53 16.28
N ASP A 112 5.87 9.71 17.30
CA ASP A 112 5.14 9.79 18.56
C ASP A 112 5.74 10.83 19.51
N GLY A 113 4.97 11.19 20.56
CA GLY A 113 5.42 12.14 21.59
C GLY A 113 5.58 13.57 21.07
N VAL A 114 4.74 14.00 20.13
CA VAL A 114 4.79 15.34 19.55
C VAL A 114 3.79 16.25 20.25
N GLU A 115 4.31 17.14 21.10
CA GLU A 115 3.58 18.28 21.68
C GLU A 115 3.76 19.53 20.79
N MET A 116 3.30 20.70 21.22
CA MET A 116 3.38 21.92 20.41
C MET A 116 4.80 22.44 20.19
N GLU A 117 5.69 22.22 21.14
CA GLU A 117 7.10 22.55 21.02
C GLU A 117 7.76 21.68 19.95
N GLN A 118 7.60 20.36 20.07
CA GLN A 118 8.14 19.40 19.11
C GLN A 118 7.59 19.64 17.69
N LEU A 119 6.28 19.95 17.57
CA LEU A 119 5.70 20.28 16.26
C LEU A 119 6.42 21.48 15.61
N ARG A 120 6.63 22.56 16.37
CA ARG A 120 7.34 23.75 15.87
C ARG A 120 8.79 23.43 15.52
N ASP A 121 9.45 22.63 16.32
CA ASP A 121 10.85 22.23 16.10
C ASP A 121 11.00 21.33 14.86
N VAL A 122 10.04 20.44 14.59
CA VAL A 122 10.01 19.65 13.35
C VAL A 122 10.04 20.60 12.14
N PHE A 123 9.13 21.57 12.08
CA PHE A 123 9.04 22.50 10.96
C PHE A 123 10.19 23.50 10.93
N HIS A 124 10.72 23.90 12.10
CA HIS A 124 11.93 24.72 12.17
C HIS A 124 13.13 23.98 11.56
N GLN A 125 13.34 22.71 11.93
CA GLN A 125 14.43 21.91 11.40
C GLN A 125 14.27 21.63 9.90
N MET A 126 13.05 21.42 9.40
CA MET A 126 12.76 21.29 7.96
C MET A 126 13.11 22.59 7.21
N LYS A 127 12.69 23.76 7.75
CA LYS A 127 12.96 25.06 7.14
C LYS A 127 14.45 25.39 7.02
N HIS A 128 15.28 24.81 7.87
CA HIS A 128 16.72 25.04 7.91
C HIS A 128 17.54 23.87 7.40
N ASP A 129 16.93 22.95 6.65
CA ASP A 129 17.56 21.79 6.03
C ASP A 129 18.28 20.83 7.01
N PHE A 130 17.89 20.85 8.29
CA PHE A 130 18.32 19.84 9.25
C PHE A 130 17.53 18.55 9.15
N LEU A 131 16.29 18.64 8.69
CA LEU A 131 15.42 17.52 8.35
C LEU A 131 14.89 17.67 6.94
N PRO A 132 14.61 16.56 6.23
CA PRO A 132 14.00 16.64 4.90
C PRO A 132 12.59 17.23 5.00
N GLN A 133 12.22 18.07 4.03
CA GLN A 133 10.88 18.64 3.92
C GLN A 133 9.89 17.52 3.58
N CYS A 134 8.85 17.32 4.41
CA CYS A 134 7.80 16.35 4.10
C CYS A 134 6.77 16.94 3.14
N THR A 135 6.20 16.08 2.29
CA THR A 135 5.12 16.45 1.37
C THR A 135 3.82 16.68 2.14
N TYR A 136 3.52 15.81 3.10
CA TYR A 136 2.33 15.92 3.97
C TYR A 136 2.70 15.67 5.42
N CYS A 137 2.11 16.48 6.29
CA CYS A 137 2.07 16.26 7.73
C CYS A 137 0.67 15.80 8.12
N VAL A 138 0.55 14.63 8.75
CA VAL A 138 -0.72 14.05 9.17
C VAL A 138 -0.80 14.03 10.70
N ASN A 139 -1.80 14.70 11.26
CA ASN A 139 -2.08 14.63 12.70
C ASN A 139 -2.88 13.35 12.99
N SER A 140 -2.21 12.32 13.52
CA SER A 140 -2.79 11.02 13.82
C SER A 140 -3.42 10.92 15.22
N GLY A 141 -3.31 11.99 16.03
CA GLY A 141 -3.78 12.08 17.41
C GLY A 141 -2.67 12.44 18.38
N HIS A 142 -1.99 11.47 18.97
CA HIS A 142 -0.86 11.69 19.89
C HIS A 142 0.42 12.12 19.18
N GLY A 143 0.66 11.58 17.98
CA GLY A 143 1.84 11.84 17.15
C GLY A 143 1.51 12.52 15.83
N LEU A 144 2.49 12.47 14.93
CA LEU A 144 2.39 12.92 13.54
C LEU A 144 2.87 11.80 12.61
N HIS A 145 2.25 11.66 11.44
CA HIS A 145 2.87 10.92 10.36
C HIS A 145 3.43 11.92 9.35
N LEU A 146 4.71 11.83 9.07
CA LEU A 146 5.40 12.64 8.05
C LEU A 146 5.52 11.82 6.77
N TYR A 147 4.88 12.29 5.70
CA TYR A 147 4.89 11.63 4.40
C TYR A 147 5.85 12.33 3.44
N TYR A 148 6.76 11.57 2.88
CA TYR A 148 7.70 11.96 1.83
C TYR A 148 7.28 11.23 0.55
N LEU A 149 6.46 11.88 -0.28
CA LEU A 149 5.94 11.28 -1.49
C LEU A 149 6.96 11.43 -2.62
N PHE A 150 7.22 10.35 -3.32
CA PHE A 150 8.19 10.35 -4.40
C PHE A 150 7.64 10.97 -5.69
N GLU A 151 8.49 11.69 -6.45
CA GLU A 151 8.18 12.15 -7.79
C GLU A 151 7.89 10.98 -8.73
N LYS A 152 8.66 9.90 -8.60
CA LYS A 152 8.49 8.65 -9.34
C LYS A 152 8.45 7.47 -8.36
N PRO A 153 7.48 6.55 -8.51
CA PRO A 153 7.41 5.40 -7.63
C PRO A 153 8.65 4.50 -7.80
N VAL A 154 9.12 3.95 -6.69
CA VAL A 154 10.29 3.07 -6.63
C VAL A 154 9.84 1.62 -6.77
N PRO A 155 10.45 0.81 -7.68
CA PRO A 155 10.11 -0.60 -7.81
C PRO A 155 10.57 -1.39 -6.59
N LEU A 156 9.69 -2.23 -6.04
CA LEU A 156 9.96 -3.05 -4.87
C LEU A 156 10.50 -4.44 -5.26
N TYR A 157 11.58 -4.47 -6.05
CA TYR A 157 12.30 -5.70 -6.31
C TYR A 157 12.84 -6.31 -5.02
N ARG A 158 12.89 -7.64 -4.96
CA ARG A 158 13.28 -8.35 -3.73
C ARG A 158 14.62 -7.88 -3.14
N HIS A 159 15.63 -7.67 -3.97
CA HIS A 159 16.95 -7.20 -3.55
C HIS A 159 16.95 -5.75 -3.03
N LEU A 160 15.97 -4.91 -3.44
CA LEU A 160 15.85 -3.52 -2.98
C LEU A 160 15.08 -3.40 -1.66
N GLN A 161 14.23 -4.37 -1.31
CA GLN A 161 13.36 -4.25 -0.13
C GLN A 161 14.14 -4.10 1.17
N ASP A 162 15.23 -4.85 1.33
CA ASP A 162 16.10 -4.74 2.50
C ASP A 162 16.89 -3.44 2.52
N GLN A 163 17.39 -2.98 1.37
CA GLN A 163 18.09 -1.69 1.25
C GLN A 163 17.15 -0.52 1.59
N LEU A 164 15.94 -0.51 1.05
CA LEU A 164 14.92 0.50 1.34
C LEU A 164 14.46 0.48 2.80
N ARG A 165 14.47 -0.69 3.44
CA ARG A 165 14.19 -0.80 4.88
C ARG A 165 15.27 -0.12 5.71
N GLU A 166 16.55 -0.42 5.45
CA GLU A 166 17.70 0.18 6.14
C GLU A 166 17.74 1.70 5.90
N PHE A 167 17.55 2.12 4.65
CA PHE A 167 17.40 3.53 4.28
C PHE A 167 16.30 4.23 5.10
N LYS A 168 15.10 3.64 5.18
CA LYS A 168 14.02 4.20 5.99
C LYS A 168 14.38 4.26 7.48
N TYR A 169 15.10 3.27 8.01
CA TYR A 169 15.53 3.27 9.41
C TYR A 169 16.52 4.40 9.70
N GLU A 170 17.42 4.71 8.77
CA GLU A 170 18.31 5.87 8.91
C GLU A 170 17.54 7.19 8.89
N LEU A 171 16.54 7.34 8.01
CA LEU A 171 15.67 8.51 8.01
C LEU A 171 14.89 8.65 9.33
N ILE A 172 14.35 7.55 9.86
CA ILE A 172 13.67 7.55 11.16
C ILE A 172 14.65 8.00 12.24
N ARG A 173 15.89 7.49 12.26
CA ARG A 173 16.93 7.85 13.23
C ARG A 173 17.27 9.34 13.15
N LYS A 174 17.31 9.92 11.96
CA LYS A 174 17.54 11.35 11.74
C LYS A 174 16.36 12.19 12.22
N ILE A 175 15.14 11.81 11.87
CA ILE A 175 13.92 12.56 12.18
C ILE A 175 13.59 12.50 13.66
N TRP A 176 13.78 11.33 14.28
CA TRP A 176 13.47 11.12 15.69
C TRP A 176 14.64 11.58 16.57
N ASN A 177 14.54 12.79 17.03
CA ASN A 177 15.55 13.39 17.90
C ASN A 177 14.90 14.07 19.11
N ARG A 178 15.70 14.54 20.07
CA ARG A 178 15.24 15.15 21.32
C ARG A 178 14.38 16.41 21.15
N TYR A 179 14.40 17.04 19.99
CA TYR A 179 13.62 18.25 19.69
C TYR A 179 12.30 17.91 18.98
N THR A 180 12.24 16.79 18.28
CA THR A 180 11.08 16.40 17.48
C THR A 180 10.13 15.46 18.23
N SER A 181 10.60 14.85 19.32
CA SER A 181 9.80 13.95 20.16
C SER A 181 10.13 14.13 21.64
N THR A 182 9.12 14.00 22.49
CA THR A 182 9.30 13.89 23.95
C THR A 182 9.79 12.51 24.37
N TYR A 183 9.72 11.52 23.47
CA TYR A 183 10.24 10.16 23.67
C TYR A 183 11.70 10.12 23.23
N THR A 184 12.59 10.41 24.17
CA THR A 184 14.03 10.58 23.89
C THR A 184 14.86 9.32 24.10
N GLU A 185 14.31 8.32 24.77
CA GLU A 185 15.02 7.06 25.01
C GLU A 185 15.11 6.23 23.72
N ARG A 186 16.26 5.64 23.46
CA ARG A 186 16.54 4.87 22.26
C ARG A 186 15.54 3.72 22.05
N GLU A 187 15.04 3.14 23.14
CA GLU A 187 14.06 2.05 23.15
C GLU A 187 12.65 2.51 22.74
N GLN A 188 12.36 3.81 22.79
CA GLN A 188 11.08 4.41 22.42
C GLN A 188 10.98 4.71 20.92
N VAL A 189 12.12 4.76 20.20
CA VAL A 189 12.14 4.99 18.76
C VAL A 189 11.49 3.81 18.04
N GLN A 190 10.42 4.08 17.31
CA GLN A 190 9.69 3.05 16.58
C GLN A 190 10.19 2.95 15.13
N TYR A 191 10.91 1.88 14.82
CA TYR A 191 11.36 1.58 13.47
C TYR A 191 10.26 0.91 12.66
N GLN A 192 9.57 1.68 11.82
CA GLN A 192 8.54 1.14 10.95
C GLN A 192 9.15 0.66 9.63
N GLY A 193 8.87 -0.59 9.24
CA GLY A 193 9.26 -1.12 7.92
C GLY A 193 8.57 -0.41 6.76
N ILE A 194 9.08 -0.62 5.53
CA ILE A 194 8.52 0.02 4.32
C ILE A 194 7.08 -0.40 4.01
N PHE A 195 6.64 -1.55 4.49
CA PHE A 195 5.28 -2.08 4.31
C PHE A 195 4.32 -1.72 5.44
N GLN A 196 4.80 -0.97 6.45
CA GLN A 196 3.98 -0.55 7.57
C GLN A 196 2.78 0.27 7.09
N GLY A 197 1.59 -0.11 7.55
CA GLY A 197 0.38 0.70 7.37
C GLY A 197 0.28 1.78 8.44
N PHE A 198 -0.14 2.94 8.02
CA PHE A 198 -0.39 4.09 8.89
C PHE A 198 -1.90 4.30 9.01
N ARG A 199 -2.34 4.81 10.15
CA ARG A 199 -3.75 5.16 10.37
C ARG A 199 -4.21 6.11 9.27
N MET A 200 -5.34 5.77 8.65
CA MET A 200 -5.81 6.45 7.45
C MET A 200 -6.38 7.84 7.77
N VAL A 201 -6.08 8.79 6.89
CA VAL A 201 -6.70 10.13 6.91
C VAL A 201 -8.21 10.00 6.75
N GLY A 202 -8.97 10.75 7.55
CA GLY A 202 -10.42 10.70 7.57
C GLY A 202 -11.04 9.62 8.47
N THR A 203 -10.23 8.69 9.01
CA THR A 203 -10.69 7.74 10.04
C THR A 203 -10.55 8.32 11.44
N GLN A 204 -11.10 7.65 12.45
CA GLN A 204 -10.99 8.10 13.82
C GLN A 204 -9.54 8.01 14.31
N SER A 205 -9.07 9.03 15.04
CA SER A 205 -7.83 8.92 15.78
C SER A 205 -8.03 8.13 17.08
N LYS A 206 -6.96 7.84 17.80
CA LYS A 206 -7.03 7.22 19.14
C LYS A 206 -7.83 8.06 20.15
N LEU A 207 -8.13 9.33 19.82
CA LEU A 207 -8.88 10.25 20.68
C LEU A 207 -10.40 10.15 20.48
N GLY A 208 -10.86 9.34 19.53
CA GLY A 208 -12.26 9.05 19.23
C GLY A 208 -12.82 9.81 18.02
N ASN A 209 -14.08 9.57 17.71
CA ASN A 209 -14.77 10.00 16.49
C ASN A 209 -14.81 11.51 16.23
N ARG A 210 -14.69 12.33 17.26
CA ARG A 210 -14.66 13.81 17.16
C ARG A 210 -13.29 14.36 16.78
N TYR A 211 -12.31 13.49 16.61
CA TYR A 211 -10.92 13.83 16.32
C TYR A 211 -10.43 12.96 15.15
N PRO A 212 -10.94 13.22 13.93
CA PRO A 212 -10.50 12.45 12.77
C PRO A 212 -9.02 12.72 12.46
N VAL A 213 -8.35 11.74 11.89
CA VAL A 213 -6.99 11.91 11.36
C VAL A 213 -7.04 12.92 10.22
N THR A 214 -6.25 13.99 10.33
CA THR A 214 -6.22 15.12 9.39
C THR A 214 -4.86 15.20 8.70
N ALA A 215 -4.85 15.58 7.43
CA ALA A 215 -3.63 15.76 6.63
C ALA A 215 -3.50 17.21 6.16
N PHE A 216 -2.26 17.71 6.16
CA PHE A 216 -1.91 19.03 5.67
C PHE A 216 -0.84 18.89 4.61
N GLU A 217 -1.00 19.61 3.48
CA GLU A 217 0.00 19.68 2.43
C GLU A 217 1.11 20.65 2.87
N THR A 218 2.33 20.15 3.03
CA THR A 218 3.41 20.90 3.69
C THR A 218 4.62 21.12 2.81
N GLY A 219 4.70 20.45 1.65
CA GLY A 219 5.82 20.60 0.73
C GLY A 219 5.62 19.82 -0.58
N GLU A 220 6.59 19.91 -1.44
CA GLU A 220 6.62 19.26 -2.73
C GLU A 220 6.94 17.75 -2.63
N ARG A 221 6.77 17.04 -3.74
CA ARG A 221 7.27 15.66 -3.87
C ARG A 221 8.79 15.67 -3.84
N VAL A 222 9.35 14.56 -3.36
CA VAL A 222 10.80 14.42 -3.19
C VAL A 222 11.35 13.30 -4.06
N THR A 223 12.66 13.32 -4.30
CA THR A 223 13.38 12.18 -4.87
C THR A 223 14.03 11.34 -3.76
N VAL A 224 14.40 10.11 -4.07
CA VAL A 224 15.17 9.28 -3.12
C VAL A 224 16.57 9.88 -2.93
N GLU A 225 17.14 10.46 -3.97
CA GLU A 225 18.42 11.15 -3.94
C GLU A 225 18.41 12.31 -2.94
N TYR A 226 17.38 13.14 -2.95
CA TYR A 226 17.19 14.20 -1.96
C TYR A 226 17.16 13.65 -0.53
N LEU A 227 16.45 12.55 -0.30
CA LEU A 227 16.38 11.94 1.03
C LEU A 227 17.70 11.28 1.45
N ASN A 228 18.54 10.79 0.50
CA ASN A 228 19.85 10.26 0.78
C ASN A 228 20.76 11.31 1.45
N ASP A 229 20.60 12.60 1.12
CA ASP A 229 21.42 13.69 1.68
C ASP A 229 21.19 13.89 3.19
N PHE A 230 20.12 13.34 3.74
CA PHE A 230 19.80 13.42 5.17
C PHE A 230 20.17 12.18 5.98
N LEU A 231 20.74 11.16 5.36
CA LEU A 231 21.15 9.95 6.08
C LEU A 231 22.33 10.23 7.01
N MET A 232 22.38 9.55 8.13
CA MET A 232 23.52 9.61 9.05
C MET A 232 24.62 8.65 8.66
N ASP A 233 24.29 7.61 7.88
CA ASP A 233 25.21 6.60 7.33
C ASP A 233 25.01 6.53 5.81
N ASP A 234 25.90 7.14 5.05
CA ASP A 234 25.86 7.18 3.59
C ASP A 234 25.90 5.78 2.95
N SER A 235 26.40 4.77 3.67
CA SER A 235 26.39 3.39 3.18
C SER A 235 24.97 2.81 3.00
N LYS A 236 23.97 3.46 3.58
CA LYS A 236 22.54 3.09 3.49
C LYS A 236 21.80 3.83 2.36
N ALA A 237 22.50 4.70 1.64
CA ALA A 237 21.92 5.39 0.49
C ALA A 237 21.49 4.40 -0.61
N VAL A 238 20.33 4.66 -1.21
CA VAL A 238 19.79 3.86 -2.30
C VAL A 238 19.88 4.66 -3.59
N THR A 239 20.69 4.19 -4.53
CA THR A 239 20.99 4.90 -5.78
C THR A 239 20.75 4.07 -7.03
N ASP A 240 20.63 2.74 -6.91
CA ASP A 240 20.44 1.83 -8.04
C ASP A 240 19.12 1.07 -7.92
N PHE A 241 18.14 1.45 -8.73
CA PHE A 241 16.80 0.88 -8.78
C PHE A 241 16.60 -0.17 -9.88
N LYS A 242 17.67 -0.57 -10.57
CA LYS A 242 17.59 -1.55 -11.65
C LYS A 242 17.30 -2.93 -11.10
N TYR A 243 16.53 -3.69 -11.85
CA TYR A 243 16.31 -5.10 -11.54
C TYR A 243 17.65 -5.86 -11.57
N LYS A 244 17.93 -6.59 -10.51
CA LYS A 244 19.07 -7.53 -10.43
C LYS A 244 18.52 -8.93 -10.24
N SER A 245 18.93 -9.83 -11.13
CA SER A 245 18.62 -11.25 -11.03
C SER A 245 19.66 -11.97 -10.18
N ASP A 246 19.23 -12.90 -9.34
CA ASP A 246 20.10 -13.80 -8.59
C ASP A 246 20.83 -14.81 -9.50
N LEU A 247 20.37 -14.93 -10.75
CA LEU A 247 20.93 -15.83 -11.75
C LEU A 247 21.47 -15.05 -12.94
N SER A 248 22.63 -15.41 -13.41
CA SER A 248 23.07 -15.01 -14.75
C SER A 248 22.14 -15.56 -15.83
N LEU A 249 22.13 -14.94 -17.00
CA LEU A 249 21.28 -15.39 -18.12
C LEU A 249 21.61 -16.84 -18.54
N ALA A 250 22.89 -17.25 -18.45
CA ALA A 250 23.35 -18.61 -18.75
C ALA A 250 22.82 -19.62 -17.71
N GLU A 251 22.84 -19.28 -16.44
CA GLU A 251 22.29 -20.11 -15.37
C GLU A 251 20.77 -20.18 -15.45
N ALA A 252 20.10 -19.06 -15.77
CA ALA A 252 18.65 -19.03 -15.99
C ALA A 252 18.24 -19.91 -17.18
N LYS A 253 18.99 -19.87 -18.29
CA LYS A 253 18.79 -20.78 -19.44
C LYS A 253 18.88 -22.25 -19.05
N LYS A 254 19.87 -22.61 -18.23
CA LYS A 254 20.08 -23.99 -17.77
C LYS A 254 18.98 -24.42 -16.79
N LYS A 255 18.58 -23.53 -15.87
CA LYS A 255 17.62 -23.85 -14.81
C LYS A 255 16.15 -23.76 -15.27
N TYR A 256 15.85 -22.86 -16.20
CA TYR A 256 14.50 -22.57 -16.70
C TYR A 256 14.50 -22.48 -18.24
N PRO A 257 14.76 -23.58 -18.97
CA PRO A 257 14.91 -23.55 -20.42
C PRO A 257 13.65 -23.09 -21.16
N GLU A 258 12.46 -23.49 -20.70
CA GLU A 258 11.19 -23.05 -21.28
C GLU A 258 10.95 -21.54 -21.13
N TRP A 259 11.29 -21.00 -19.95
CA TRP A 259 11.21 -19.57 -19.70
C TRP A 259 12.18 -18.81 -20.62
N TYR A 260 13.41 -19.29 -20.76
CA TYR A 260 14.43 -18.68 -21.62
C TYR A 260 13.96 -18.67 -23.07
N GLU A 261 13.43 -19.77 -23.56
CA GLU A 261 12.91 -19.88 -24.92
C GLU A 261 11.78 -18.88 -25.17
N LYS A 262 10.77 -18.86 -24.29
CA LYS A 262 9.60 -17.98 -24.44
C LYS A 262 9.96 -16.49 -24.30
N ARG A 263 10.75 -16.13 -23.27
CA ARG A 263 10.97 -14.74 -22.91
C ARG A 263 12.15 -14.09 -23.61
N ILE A 264 13.21 -14.85 -23.85
CA ILE A 264 14.48 -14.31 -24.40
C ILE A 264 14.54 -14.59 -25.90
N VAL A 265 14.27 -15.81 -26.33
CA VAL A 265 14.38 -16.19 -27.76
C VAL A 265 13.20 -15.68 -28.55
N ARG A 266 11.96 -15.93 -28.09
CA ARG A 266 10.74 -15.53 -28.80
C ARG A 266 10.26 -14.12 -28.46
N GLY A 267 10.80 -13.49 -27.40
CA GLY A 267 10.37 -12.15 -26.98
C GLY A 267 8.92 -12.06 -26.48
N GLU A 268 8.33 -13.20 -26.11
CA GLU A 268 6.96 -13.22 -25.60
C GLU A 268 6.87 -12.41 -24.31
N LYS A 269 5.92 -11.49 -24.22
CA LYS A 269 5.63 -10.74 -22.99
C LYS A 269 5.15 -11.69 -21.90
N LYS A 270 5.33 -11.31 -20.63
CA LYS A 270 4.78 -12.05 -19.49
C LYS A 270 3.26 -12.02 -19.63
N GLY A 271 2.67 -13.15 -20.05
CA GLY A 271 1.23 -13.30 -20.13
C GLY A 271 0.59 -13.35 -18.74
N ARG A 272 -0.73 -13.20 -18.71
CA ARG A 272 -1.53 -13.54 -17.52
C ARG A 272 -1.22 -14.98 -17.12
N TRP A 273 -1.35 -15.26 -15.84
CA TRP A 273 -1.24 -16.63 -15.35
C TRP A 273 -2.46 -17.42 -15.84
N HIS A 274 -2.26 -18.20 -16.91
CA HIS A 274 -3.28 -19.08 -17.42
C HIS A 274 -3.16 -20.44 -16.73
N ILE A 275 -4.25 -20.88 -16.16
CA ILE A 275 -4.40 -22.27 -15.73
C ILE A 275 -4.71 -23.08 -17.00
N LYS A 276 -4.21 -24.30 -17.07
CA LYS A 276 -4.51 -25.19 -18.19
C LYS A 276 -6.01 -25.45 -18.29
N ARG A 277 -6.54 -25.51 -19.50
CA ARG A 277 -7.94 -25.82 -19.80
C ARG A 277 -8.47 -27.05 -19.05
N ASP A 278 -7.58 -28.00 -18.76
CA ASP A 278 -7.94 -29.24 -18.05
C ASP A 278 -8.56 -29.00 -16.66
N LEU A 279 -8.28 -27.88 -16.01
CA LEU A 279 -8.94 -27.48 -14.76
C LEU A 279 -10.40 -27.09 -14.98
N TYR A 280 -10.68 -26.34 -16.05
CA TYR A 280 -12.03 -25.99 -16.45
C TYR A 280 -12.84 -27.22 -16.82
N ASP A 281 -12.31 -28.08 -17.69
CA ASP A 281 -12.94 -29.32 -18.14
C ASP A 281 -13.14 -30.30 -16.96
N TRP A 282 -12.20 -30.35 -16.01
CA TRP A 282 -12.35 -31.16 -14.79
C TRP A 282 -13.53 -30.70 -13.95
N TRP A 283 -13.66 -29.39 -13.77
CA TRP A 283 -14.76 -28.83 -13.01
C TRP A 283 -16.12 -29.06 -13.67
N LEU A 284 -16.18 -28.87 -14.99
CA LEU A 284 -17.37 -29.14 -15.79
C LEU A 284 -17.82 -30.60 -15.63
N ARG A 285 -16.91 -31.54 -15.84
CA ARG A 285 -17.19 -32.99 -15.65
C ARG A 285 -17.64 -33.31 -14.21
N LYS A 286 -17.04 -32.68 -13.21
CA LYS A 286 -17.41 -32.88 -11.82
C LYS A 286 -18.85 -32.48 -11.52
N ILE A 287 -19.30 -31.37 -12.08
CA ILE A 287 -20.70 -30.95 -11.93
C ILE A 287 -21.64 -31.90 -12.73
N GLN A 288 -21.31 -32.21 -13.97
CA GLN A 288 -22.09 -33.11 -14.83
C GLN A 288 -22.23 -34.52 -14.23
N SER A 289 -21.25 -35.01 -13.49
CA SER A 289 -21.31 -36.29 -12.81
C SER A 289 -22.21 -36.36 -11.58
N GLY A 290 -22.89 -35.27 -11.23
CA GLY A 290 -23.76 -35.20 -10.05
C GLY A 290 -22.99 -35.16 -8.69
N ALA A 291 -21.69 -34.94 -8.71
CA ALA A 291 -20.86 -34.86 -7.51
C ALA A 291 -21.08 -33.58 -6.67
N VAL A 292 -22.09 -32.79 -7.03
CA VAL A 292 -22.40 -31.52 -6.38
C VAL A 292 -23.74 -31.64 -5.63
N SER A 293 -23.74 -31.21 -4.36
CA SER A 293 -24.92 -31.27 -3.52
C SER A 293 -25.99 -30.25 -3.93
N VAL A 294 -27.25 -30.60 -3.62
CA VAL A 294 -28.41 -29.73 -3.79
C VAL A 294 -28.17 -28.35 -3.11
N GLY A 295 -28.62 -27.28 -3.77
CA GLY A 295 -28.49 -25.93 -3.23
C GLY A 295 -27.18 -25.18 -3.59
N HIS A 296 -26.24 -25.82 -4.29
CA HIS A 296 -24.96 -25.21 -4.64
C HIS A 296 -24.86 -24.65 -6.07
N ARG A 297 -25.98 -24.46 -6.77
CA ARG A 297 -26.03 -23.95 -8.16
C ARG A 297 -25.19 -22.70 -8.38
N TYR A 298 -25.49 -21.68 -7.60
CA TYR A 298 -24.80 -20.41 -7.71
C TYR A 298 -23.28 -20.55 -7.54
N TRP A 299 -22.85 -21.31 -6.54
CA TRP A 299 -21.45 -21.57 -6.30
C TRP A 299 -20.80 -22.32 -7.46
N CYS A 300 -21.45 -23.34 -8.02
CA CYS A 300 -20.95 -24.09 -9.16
C CYS A 300 -20.71 -23.22 -10.40
N LEU A 301 -21.67 -22.35 -10.72
CA LEU A 301 -21.57 -21.42 -11.85
C LEU A 301 -20.52 -20.33 -11.60
N SER A 302 -20.44 -19.81 -10.38
CA SER A 302 -19.42 -18.83 -10.02
C SER A 302 -17.99 -19.39 -10.11
N VAL A 303 -17.79 -20.66 -9.73
CA VAL A 303 -16.51 -21.35 -9.90
C VAL A 303 -16.22 -21.66 -11.36
N LEU A 304 -17.25 -22.06 -12.15
CA LEU A 304 -17.11 -22.28 -13.59
C LEU A 304 -16.66 -21.01 -14.31
N ALA A 305 -17.34 -19.90 -14.07
CA ALA A 305 -16.98 -18.59 -14.62
C ALA A 305 -15.55 -18.17 -14.20
N SER A 306 -15.20 -18.38 -12.92
CA SER A 306 -13.85 -18.09 -12.43
C SER A 306 -12.77 -18.94 -13.11
N TYR A 307 -13.06 -20.19 -13.38
CA TYR A 307 -12.14 -21.07 -14.13
C TYR A 307 -12.12 -20.75 -15.62
N GLY A 308 -13.26 -20.34 -16.19
CA GLY A 308 -13.33 -19.83 -17.56
C GLY A 308 -12.36 -18.69 -17.78
N ILE A 309 -12.41 -17.66 -16.92
CA ILE A 309 -11.48 -16.52 -16.96
C ILE A 309 -10.03 -16.95 -16.77
N LYS A 310 -9.75 -17.84 -15.80
CA LYS A 310 -8.39 -18.29 -15.48
C LYS A 310 -7.78 -19.20 -16.56
N CYS A 311 -8.61 -19.95 -17.25
CA CYS A 311 -8.20 -20.87 -18.33
C CYS A 311 -8.29 -20.25 -19.73
N ASP A 312 -8.69 -18.96 -19.80
CA ASP A 312 -8.86 -18.22 -21.04
C ASP A 312 -9.87 -18.87 -22.00
N ILE A 313 -10.97 -19.39 -21.43
CA ILE A 313 -12.06 -19.98 -22.20
C ILE A 313 -12.94 -18.84 -22.75
N PRO A 314 -13.34 -18.88 -24.02
CA PRO A 314 -14.23 -17.89 -24.62
C PRO A 314 -15.54 -17.75 -23.84
N GLU A 315 -16.04 -16.51 -23.72
CA GLU A 315 -17.24 -16.20 -22.91
C GLU A 315 -18.49 -16.93 -23.39
N ASP A 316 -18.65 -17.07 -24.70
CA ASP A 316 -19.74 -17.81 -25.35
C ASP A 316 -19.71 -19.31 -25.01
N GLU A 317 -18.53 -19.92 -24.93
CA GLU A 317 -18.35 -21.29 -24.47
C GLU A 317 -18.74 -21.43 -22.99
N VAL A 318 -18.25 -20.55 -22.12
CA VAL A 318 -18.60 -20.56 -20.68
C VAL A 318 -20.10 -20.38 -20.47
N LEU A 319 -20.74 -19.52 -21.28
CA LEU A 319 -22.17 -19.29 -21.21
C LEU A 319 -22.97 -20.51 -21.63
N THR A 320 -22.54 -21.15 -22.71
CA THR A 320 -23.16 -22.40 -23.25
C THR A 320 -23.08 -23.51 -22.20
N ASP A 321 -21.90 -23.76 -21.65
CA ASP A 321 -21.70 -24.77 -20.60
C ASP A 321 -22.50 -24.45 -19.33
N ALA A 322 -22.60 -23.17 -18.94
CA ALA A 322 -23.40 -22.76 -17.81
C ALA A 322 -24.89 -23.01 -18.01
N LEU A 323 -25.42 -22.76 -19.22
CA LEU A 323 -26.83 -23.04 -19.56
C LEU A 323 -27.12 -24.54 -19.58
N GLU A 324 -26.21 -25.36 -20.13
CA GLU A 324 -26.33 -26.82 -20.06
C GLU A 324 -26.36 -27.34 -18.63
N LEU A 325 -25.44 -26.85 -17.79
CA LEU A 325 -25.42 -27.20 -16.35
C LEU A 325 -26.71 -26.82 -15.63
N LEU A 326 -27.29 -25.66 -15.94
CA LEU A 326 -28.57 -25.26 -15.37
C LEU A 326 -29.71 -26.20 -15.77
N SER A 327 -29.67 -26.77 -16.95
CA SER A 327 -30.66 -27.74 -17.39
C SER A 327 -30.49 -29.14 -16.75
N LEU A 328 -29.25 -29.51 -16.40
CA LEU A 328 -28.93 -30.81 -15.80
C LEU A 328 -29.07 -30.81 -14.27
N ILE A 329 -28.88 -29.66 -13.62
CA ILE A 329 -29.02 -29.53 -12.16
C ILE A 329 -30.51 -29.40 -11.85
N HIS A 330 -31.24 -30.52 -11.91
CA HIS A 330 -32.59 -30.61 -11.43
C HIS A 330 -32.62 -30.52 -9.92
N ILE A 331 -33.05 -29.32 -9.47
CA ILE A 331 -33.59 -29.21 -8.10
C ILE A 331 -34.45 -27.98 -8.00
#